data_a05976fec5cc0d667333de48df470f6f
#
_entry.id   a05976fec5cc0d667333de48df470f6f
#
_cell.length_a   1.000
_cell.length_b   1.000
_cell.length_c   1.000
_cell.angle_alpha   90.00
_cell.angle_beta   90.00
_cell.angle_gamma   90.00
#
_symmetry.space_group_name_H-M   'P 1'
#
loop_
_entity.id
_entity.type
_entity.pdbx_description
1 polymer ?
#
loop_
_entity_poly.entity_id
_entity_poly.type
_entity_poly.pdbx_seq_one_letter_code
_entity_poly.pdbx_strand_id
1 'polypeptide(L)'
;MLGRAAGPGRHCAKLTGMSDVALTRSQVADLVDHTLLKPEATAADVKALIDEARSLGVLAVCVSPSMLPVKAPGLVTAAVVGFPSGKHHSLVKGAEARLAVDQGAQEIDMVIDIGAAVAGDFNAVLADVLTVREAVGDRTVLKVILETAALSDEAIVEACRAAERAGANFVKTSTGFHPAGGATVEAVRLMAQTVGGRIGVKASGGIRTAAAALDMIAAGATRLGLSGTRAVLDGLPD
;
A
#
# COMPACT_ATOMS: atom_id res chain seq x y z
N MET A 1 23.93 53.20 -6.39
CA MET A 1 24.40 52.17 -7.34
C MET A 1 24.80 50.95 -6.53
N LEU A 2 23.94 49.96 -6.49
CA LEU A 2 24.23 48.67 -5.88
C LEU A 2 23.55 47.60 -6.73
N GLY A 3 24.38 46.79 -7.40
CA GLY A 3 23.99 45.73 -8.31
C GLY A 3 23.35 44.57 -7.60
N ARG A 4 22.21 44.07 -8.12
CA ARG A 4 21.60 42.81 -7.74
C ARG A 4 22.34 41.67 -8.41
N ALA A 5 22.91 40.80 -7.61
CA ALA A 5 23.41 39.48 -8.05
C ALA A 5 22.22 38.51 -8.23
N ALA A 6 22.12 37.95 -9.42
CA ALA A 6 21.16 36.85 -9.74
C ALA A 6 21.74 35.55 -9.19
N GLY A 7 20.91 34.83 -8.37
CA GLY A 7 21.21 33.49 -7.90
C GLY A 7 20.94 32.45 -8.99
N PRO A 8 21.68 31.33 -9.01
CA PRO A 8 21.53 30.31 -10.07
C PRO A 8 20.24 29.53 -9.96
N GLY A 9 19.47 29.54 -11.05
CA GLY A 9 18.29 28.72 -11.22
C GLY A 9 18.64 27.23 -11.15
N ARG A 10 17.93 26.50 -10.28
CA ARG A 10 17.98 25.05 -10.25
C ARG A 10 17.33 24.51 -11.51
N HIS A 11 18.13 23.96 -12.40
CA HIS A 11 17.65 23.21 -13.56
C HIS A 11 16.94 21.95 -13.05
N CYS A 12 15.65 21.90 -13.30
CA CYS A 12 14.87 20.67 -13.23
C CYS A 12 15.35 19.77 -14.39
N ALA A 13 16.26 18.85 -14.11
CA ALA A 13 16.70 17.88 -15.10
C ALA A 13 15.51 16.95 -15.40
N LYS A 14 14.97 17.07 -16.59
CA LYS A 14 14.09 16.07 -17.19
C LYS A 14 14.87 14.77 -17.31
N LEU A 15 14.50 13.76 -16.55
CA LEU A 15 14.98 12.39 -16.71
C LEU A 15 14.35 11.80 -17.99
N THR A 16 14.86 12.20 -19.13
CA THR A 16 14.66 11.53 -20.43
C THR A 16 15.90 10.67 -20.66
N GLY A 17 15.76 9.35 -20.43
CA GLY A 17 16.83 8.39 -20.71
C GLY A 17 16.96 7.36 -19.60
N MET A 18 15.88 6.61 -19.27
CA MET A 18 16.04 5.35 -18.56
C MET A 18 16.47 4.32 -19.61
N SER A 19 17.77 4.04 -19.67
CA SER A 19 18.31 2.79 -20.17
C SER A 19 17.63 1.61 -19.46
N ASP A 20 17.45 0.47 -20.16
CA ASP A 20 16.95 -0.82 -19.67
C ASP A 20 17.84 -1.42 -18.55
N VAL A 21 17.97 -0.73 -17.42
CA VAL A 21 18.59 -1.33 -16.24
C VAL A 21 17.48 -2.01 -15.46
N ALA A 22 17.47 -3.32 -15.51
CA ALA A 22 16.57 -4.14 -14.71
C ALA A 22 16.76 -3.79 -13.23
N LEU A 23 15.64 -3.61 -12.48
CA LEU A 23 15.69 -3.36 -11.04
C LEU A 23 16.35 -4.55 -10.35
N THR A 24 17.27 -4.24 -9.43
CA THR A 24 17.94 -5.27 -8.64
C THR A 24 17.03 -5.83 -7.54
N ARG A 25 17.39 -7.00 -7.03
CA ARG A 25 16.76 -7.64 -5.88
C ARG A 25 16.58 -6.67 -4.71
N SER A 26 17.63 -5.92 -4.35
CA SER A 26 17.57 -5.01 -3.20
C SER A 26 16.65 -3.82 -3.47
N GLN A 27 16.65 -3.27 -4.67
CA GLN A 27 15.74 -2.18 -5.03
C GLN A 27 14.27 -2.58 -4.97
N VAL A 28 13.95 -3.82 -5.35
CA VAL A 28 12.57 -4.34 -5.22
C VAL A 28 12.25 -4.66 -3.76
N ALA A 29 13.18 -5.22 -2.99
CA ALA A 29 13.00 -5.50 -1.57
C ALA A 29 12.63 -4.23 -0.77
N ASP A 30 13.23 -3.08 -1.09
CA ASP A 30 12.92 -1.77 -0.49
C ASP A 30 11.48 -1.29 -0.75
N LEU A 31 10.75 -1.93 -1.67
CA LEU A 31 9.34 -1.63 -1.98
C LEU A 31 8.37 -2.65 -1.36
N VAL A 32 8.84 -3.66 -0.64
CA VAL A 32 8.01 -4.79 -0.22
C VAL A 32 7.51 -4.66 1.22
N ASP A 33 6.20 -4.84 1.38
CA ASP A 33 5.55 -5.22 2.63
C ASP A 33 5.37 -6.76 2.63
N HIS A 34 6.23 -7.48 3.37
CA HIS A 34 6.12 -8.94 3.54
C HIS A 34 4.91 -9.25 4.43
N THR A 35 3.95 -10.02 3.91
CA THR A 35 2.56 -10.00 4.39
C THR A 35 2.10 -11.38 4.86
N LEU A 36 1.51 -11.44 6.07
CA LEU A 36 0.84 -12.61 6.62
C LEU A 36 -0.52 -12.22 7.22
N LEU A 37 -1.60 -12.60 6.52
CA LEU A 37 -2.98 -12.22 6.89
C LEU A 37 -3.93 -13.42 6.94
N LYS A 38 -3.41 -14.65 6.87
CA LYS A 38 -4.23 -15.86 6.97
C LYS A 38 -4.93 -15.90 8.32
N PRO A 39 -6.24 -16.25 8.36
CA PRO A 39 -7.00 -16.31 9.62
C PRO A 39 -6.42 -17.28 10.66
N GLU A 40 -5.79 -18.35 10.18
CA GLU A 40 -5.16 -19.39 11.03
C GLU A 40 -3.73 -19.04 11.47
N ALA A 41 -3.19 -17.88 11.09
CA ALA A 41 -1.82 -17.49 11.45
C ALA A 41 -1.64 -17.37 12.96
N THR A 42 -0.53 -17.90 13.45
CA THR A 42 -0.17 -17.92 14.86
C THR A 42 0.95 -16.92 15.16
N ALA A 43 1.22 -16.66 16.44
CA ALA A 43 2.38 -15.86 16.87
C ALA A 43 3.72 -16.45 16.39
N ALA A 44 3.82 -17.78 16.26
CA ALA A 44 5.01 -18.44 15.73
C ALA A 44 5.19 -18.13 14.24
N ASP A 45 4.10 -18.09 13.46
CA ASP A 45 4.14 -17.74 12.04
C ASP A 45 4.52 -16.26 11.85
N VAL A 46 4.05 -15.36 12.72
CA VAL A 46 4.45 -13.94 12.69
C VAL A 46 5.94 -13.79 13.02
N LYS A 47 6.46 -14.58 13.98
CA LYS A 47 7.91 -14.59 14.25
C LYS A 47 8.70 -15.05 13.02
N ALA A 48 8.28 -16.13 12.38
CA ALA A 48 8.93 -16.63 11.16
C ALA A 48 8.87 -15.61 10.02
N LEU A 49 7.73 -14.90 9.84
CA LEU A 49 7.58 -13.79 8.89
C LEU A 49 8.63 -12.69 9.13
N ILE A 50 8.82 -12.28 10.39
CA ILE A 50 9.79 -11.23 10.75
C ILE A 50 11.22 -11.67 10.49
N ASP A 51 11.57 -12.91 10.86
CA ASP A 51 12.90 -13.47 10.63
C ASP A 51 13.18 -13.58 9.10
N GLU A 52 12.20 -14.01 8.31
CA GLU A 52 12.31 -14.04 6.85
C GLU A 52 12.41 -12.62 6.25
N ALA A 53 11.58 -11.68 6.68
CA ALA A 53 11.61 -10.28 6.24
C ALA A 53 13.00 -9.66 6.40
N ARG A 54 13.65 -9.89 7.54
CA ARG A 54 15.03 -9.44 7.79
C ARG A 54 16.03 -10.10 6.87
N SER A 55 15.92 -11.42 6.66
CA SER A 55 16.84 -12.15 5.77
C SER A 55 16.73 -11.71 4.31
N LEU A 56 15.56 -11.25 3.91
CA LEU A 56 15.27 -10.75 2.56
C LEU A 56 15.58 -9.26 2.38
N GLY A 57 15.81 -8.52 3.48
CA GLY A 57 16.07 -7.08 3.45
C GLY A 57 14.88 -6.23 3.02
N VAL A 58 13.65 -6.67 3.29
CA VAL A 58 12.45 -5.94 2.90
C VAL A 58 12.16 -4.74 3.80
N LEU A 59 11.34 -3.81 3.31
CA LEU A 59 11.01 -2.58 4.01
C LEU A 59 10.12 -2.83 5.25
N ALA A 60 9.08 -3.64 5.10
CA ALA A 60 8.03 -3.77 6.11
C ALA A 60 7.50 -5.20 6.26
N VAL A 61 6.88 -5.46 7.40
CA VAL A 61 5.97 -6.58 7.61
C VAL A 61 4.53 -6.06 7.74
N CYS A 62 3.56 -6.83 7.21
CA CYS A 62 2.14 -6.50 7.30
C CYS A 62 1.38 -7.67 7.93
N VAL A 63 0.66 -7.40 9.03
CA VAL A 63 -0.02 -8.41 9.84
C VAL A 63 -1.46 -8.01 10.18
N SER A 64 -2.25 -8.97 10.68
CA SER A 64 -3.55 -8.67 11.27
C SER A 64 -3.39 -7.89 12.58
N PRO A 65 -4.31 -6.96 12.92
CA PRO A 65 -4.19 -6.11 14.12
C PRO A 65 -4.14 -6.93 15.41
N SER A 66 -4.82 -8.07 15.47
CA SER A 66 -4.79 -8.99 16.62
C SER A 66 -3.42 -9.61 16.92
N MET A 67 -2.46 -9.51 15.99
CA MET A 67 -1.09 -9.99 16.17
C MET A 67 -0.17 -8.95 16.81
N LEU A 68 -0.62 -7.71 16.96
CA LEU A 68 0.14 -6.65 17.62
C LEU A 68 0.10 -6.81 19.15
N PRO A 69 1.14 -6.36 19.87
CA PRO A 69 2.37 -5.76 19.36
C PRO A 69 3.38 -6.81 18.84
N VAL A 70 4.09 -6.47 17.77
CA VAL A 70 5.19 -7.31 17.24
C VAL A 70 6.55 -6.64 17.45
N LYS A 71 7.59 -7.45 17.69
CA LYS A 71 8.97 -6.97 17.84
C LYS A 71 9.73 -7.15 16.53
N ALA A 72 9.67 -6.16 15.65
CA ALA A 72 10.31 -6.17 14.34
C ALA A 72 11.36 -5.03 14.17
N PRO A 73 12.43 -4.98 15.00
CA PRO A 73 13.40 -3.91 14.91
C PRO A 73 14.08 -3.87 13.53
N GLY A 74 14.17 -2.66 12.95
CA GLY A 74 14.71 -2.43 11.61
C GLY A 74 13.70 -2.61 10.47
N LEU A 75 12.46 -3.03 10.77
CA LEU A 75 11.38 -3.15 9.80
C LEU A 75 10.23 -2.21 10.17
N VAL A 76 9.55 -1.68 9.17
CA VAL A 76 8.27 -0.99 9.38
C VAL A 76 7.19 -2.02 9.72
N THR A 77 6.35 -1.74 10.71
CA THR A 77 5.20 -2.58 11.04
C THR A 77 3.93 -1.96 10.49
N ALA A 78 3.29 -2.66 9.56
CA ALA A 78 1.98 -2.32 9.02
C ALA A 78 0.90 -3.26 9.57
N ALA A 79 -0.31 -2.75 9.79
CA ALA A 79 -1.47 -3.56 10.15
C ALA A 79 -2.66 -3.25 9.24
N VAL A 80 -3.47 -4.28 8.95
CA VAL A 80 -4.72 -4.09 8.20
C VAL A 80 -5.85 -3.65 9.11
N VAL A 81 -6.86 -2.97 8.55
CA VAL A 81 -8.04 -2.47 9.28
C VAL A 81 -9.31 -2.65 8.44
N GLY A 82 -10.40 -3.07 9.09
CA GLY A 82 -11.64 -3.40 8.41
C GLY A 82 -11.51 -4.57 7.44
N PHE A 83 -10.53 -5.41 7.66
CA PHE A 83 -10.06 -6.41 6.70
C PHE A 83 -10.74 -7.78 6.90
N PRO A 84 -11.03 -8.57 5.81
CA PRO A 84 -10.83 -8.17 4.41
C PRO A 84 -12.05 -7.50 3.76
N SER A 85 -13.22 -7.50 4.40
CA SER A 85 -14.50 -7.20 3.76
C SER A 85 -14.79 -5.70 3.58
N GLY A 86 -14.14 -4.82 4.36
CA GLY A 86 -14.47 -3.40 4.40
C GLY A 86 -15.84 -3.04 5.01
N LYS A 87 -16.63 -4.05 5.43
CA LYS A 87 -18.04 -3.88 5.88
C LYS A 87 -18.19 -3.54 7.36
N HIS A 88 -17.10 -3.19 8.04
CA HIS A 88 -17.17 -2.66 9.39
C HIS A 88 -17.66 -1.21 9.37
N HIS A 89 -18.39 -0.80 10.41
CA HIS A 89 -18.75 0.61 10.58
C HIS A 89 -17.48 1.48 10.68
N SER A 90 -17.48 2.68 10.09
CA SER A 90 -16.31 3.57 10.03
C SER A 90 -15.69 3.86 11.40
N LEU A 91 -16.52 4.07 12.43
CA LEU A 91 -16.04 4.25 13.81
C LEU A 91 -15.33 3.02 14.36
N VAL A 92 -15.76 1.81 13.98
CA VAL A 92 -15.08 0.56 14.37
C VAL A 92 -13.73 0.46 13.67
N LYS A 93 -13.65 0.78 12.38
CA LYS A 93 -12.37 0.87 11.66
C LYS A 93 -11.43 1.91 12.29
N GLY A 94 -11.95 3.08 12.65
CA GLY A 94 -11.17 4.12 13.35
C GLY A 94 -10.63 3.63 14.69
N ALA A 95 -11.47 2.97 15.49
CA ALA A 95 -11.05 2.40 16.78
C ALA A 95 -10.00 1.28 16.62
N GLU A 96 -10.17 0.39 15.64
CA GLU A 96 -9.22 -0.68 15.32
C GLU A 96 -7.87 -0.08 14.87
N ALA A 97 -7.90 0.93 13.99
CA ALA A 97 -6.71 1.61 13.52
C ALA A 97 -5.96 2.32 14.65
N ARG A 98 -6.69 3.03 15.52
CA ARG A 98 -6.10 3.69 16.68
C ARG A 98 -5.42 2.68 17.62
N LEU A 99 -6.11 1.59 17.94
CA LEU A 99 -5.54 0.53 18.78
C LEU A 99 -4.29 -0.08 18.14
N ALA A 100 -4.30 -0.33 16.82
CA ALA A 100 -3.14 -0.85 16.12
C ALA A 100 -1.93 0.11 16.21
N VAL A 101 -2.15 1.41 16.05
CA VAL A 101 -1.09 2.43 16.21
C VAL A 101 -0.58 2.49 17.65
N ASP A 102 -1.47 2.46 18.64
CA ASP A 102 -1.09 2.45 20.07
C ASP A 102 -0.29 1.18 20.44
N GLN A 103 -0.47 0.08 19.69
CA GLN A 103 0.29 -1.16 19.81
C GLN A 103 1.54 -1.22 18.89
N GLY A 104 1.91 -0.12 18.25
CA GLY A 104 3.17 0.03 17.53
C GLY A 104 3.11 -0.12 16.01
N ALA A 105 1.92 -0.19 15.39
CA ALA A 105 1.82 -0.08 13.94
C ALA A 105 2.21 1.34 13.49
N GLN A 106 3.08 1.42 12.49
CA GLN A 106 3.55 2.66 11.88
C GLN A 106 2.78 2.98 10.61
N GLU A 107 2.19 1.95 9.99
CA GLU A 107 1.40 2.04 8.77
C GLU A 107 0.09 1.27 8.94
N ILE A 108 -0.99 1.81 8.39
CA ILE A 108 -2.33 1.22 8.42
C ILE A 108 -2.82 1.00 6.98
N ASP A 109 -3.22 -0.24 6.67
CA ASP A 109 -3.83 -0.61 5.39
C ASP A 109 -5.34 -0.85 5.62
N MET A 110 -6.18 0.17 5.45
CA MET A 110 -7.62 0.05 5.64
C MET A 110 -8.35 -0.41 4.37
N VAL A 111 -9.41 -1.17 4.51
CA VAL A 111 -10.33 -1.51 3.40
C VAL A 111 -11.50 -0.54 3.41
N ILE A 112 -11.82 0.05 2.25
CA ILE A 112 -13.03 0.90 2.09
C ILE A 112 -14.32 0.08 2.24
N ASP A 113 -15.48 0.73 2.41
CA ASP A 113 -16.76 0.08 2.12
C ASP A 113 -16.87 -0.14 0.61
N ILE A 114 -16.54 -1.36 0.16
CA ILE A 114 -16.56 -1.73 -1.26
C ILE A 114 -17.95 -1.56 -1.84
N GLY A 115 -19.00 -1.88 -1.07
CA GLY A 115 -20.39 -1.73 -1.52
C GLY A 115 -20.77 -0.27 -1.77
N ALA A 116 -20.29 0.67 -0.98
CA ALA A 116 -20.48 2.10 -1.21
C ALA A 116 -19.79 2.54 -2.53
N ALA A 117 -18.56 2.07 -2.78
CA ALA A 117 -17.85 2.35 -4.03
C ALA A 117 -18.58 1.75 -5.25
N VAL A 118 -19.06 0.52 -5.16
CA VAL A 118 -19.89 -0.13 -6.22
C VAL A 118 -21.18 0.65 -6.48
N ALA A 119 -21.79 1.20 -5.44
CA ALA A 119 -23.00 2.00 -5.55
C ALA A 119 -22.74 3.45 -6.05
N GLY A 120 -21.48 3.85 -6.22
CA GLY A 120 -21.12 5.21 -6.61
C GLY A 120 -21.21 6.25 -5.47
N ASP A 121 -21.35 5.81 -4.22
CA ASP A 121 -21.37 6.71 -3.05
C ASP A 121 -19.94 7.01 -2.57
N PHE A 122 -19.23 7.84 -3.32
CA PHE A 122 -17.87 8.24 -2.99
C PHE A 122 -17.79 9.24 -1.84
N ASN A 123 -18.90 9.84 -1.43
CA ASN A 123 -18.96 10.61 -0.20
C ASN A 123 -18.90 9.70 1.04
N ALA A 124 -19.58 8.56 1.00
CA ALA A 124 -19.45 7.55 2.05
C ALA A 124 -18.03 6.98 2.09
N VAL A 125 -17.41 6.70 0.93
CA VAL A 125 -16.00 6.25 0.87
C VAL A 125 -15.07 7.31 1.48
N LEU A 126 -15.23 8.59 1.12
CA LEU A 126 -14.42 9.68 1.68
C LEU A 126 -14.59 9.76 3.21
N ALA A 127 -15.81 9.70 3.71
CA ALA A 127 -16.10 9.79 5.15
C ALA A 127 -15.50 8.59 5.91
N ASP A 128 -15.54 7.39 5.32
CA ASP A 128 -14.94 6.17 5.89
C ASP A 128 -13.43 6.32 6.05
N VAL A 129 -12.73 6.76 5.00
CA VAL A 129 -11.28 7.01 5.02
C VAL A 129 -10.91 8.14 5.97
N LEU A 130 -11.66 9.24 5.96
CA LEU A 130 -11.42 10.39 6.82
C LEU A 130 -11.55 10.01 8.30
N THR A 131 -12.55 9.20 8.67
CA THR A 131 -12.72 8.70 10.04
C THR A 131 -11.48 7.94 10.53
N VAL A 132 -10.88 7.11 9.68
CA VAL A 132 -9.64 6.40 10.03
C VAL A 132 -8.45 7.35 10.07
N ARG A 133 -8.34 8.29 9.11
CA ARG A 133 -7.26 9.29 9.11
C ARG A 133 -7.25 10.13 10.39
N GLU A 134 -8.42 10.61 10.82
CA GLU A 134 -8.56 11.36 12.06
C GLU A 134 -8.18 10.53 13.30
N ALA A 135 -8.53 9.26 13.31
CA ALA A 135 -8.21 8.36 14.41
C ALA A 135 -6.70 8.11 14.56
N VAL A 136 -5.94 8.01 13.46
CA VAL A 136 -4.50 7.67 13.50
C VAL A 136 -3.57 8.90 13.42
N GLY A 137 -4.09 10.07 13.01
CA GLY A 137 -3.32 11.32 12.86
C GLY A 137 -2.33 11.29 11.70
N ASP A 138 -1.69 12.43 11.41
CA ASP A 138 -0.92 12.66 10.19
C ASP A 138 0.43 11.92 10.14
N ARG A 139 0.96 11.47 11.28
CA ARG A 139 2.26 10.79 11.34
C ARG A 139 2.21 9.32 10.93
N THR A 140 1.03 8.71 10.94
CA THR A 140 0.82 7.33 10.53
C THR A 140 0.63 7.26 9.01
N VAL A 141 1.34 6.40 8.32
CA VAL A 141 1.12 6.15 6.90
C VAL A 141 -0.21 5.40 6.73
N LEU A 142 -1.15 6.02 6.02
CA LEU A 142 -2.46 5.42 5.71
C LEU A 142 -2.48 4.96 4.25
N LYS A 143 -2.74 3.66 4.04
CA LYS A 143 -2.94 3.06 2.73
C LYS A 143 -4.39 2.58 2.61
N VAL A 144 -5.05 2.92 1.52
CA VAL A 144 -6.48 2.68 1.31
C VAL A 144 -6.67 1.58 0.27
N ILE A 145 -7.16 0.42 0.69
CA ILE A 145 -7.47 -0.73 -0.17
C ILE A 145 -8.80 -0.49 -0.84
N LEU A 146 -8.78 -0.37 -2.17
CA LEU A 146 -9.96 -0.10 -2.98
C LEU A 146 -10.70 -1.38 -3.39
N GLU A 147 -10.02 -2.54 -3.44
CA GLU A 147 -10.50 -3.81 -3.99
C GLU A 147 -10.85 -3.69 -5.48
N THR A 148 -9.87 -3.27 -6.27
CA THR A 148 -10.04 -2.85 -7.67
C THR A 148 -10.71 -3.90 -8.55
N ALA A 149 -10.49 -5.19 -8.30
CA ALA A 149 -11.11 -6.26 -9.07
C ALA A 149 -12.65 -6.33 -8.92
N ALA A 150 -13.23 -5.66 -7.91
CA ALA A 150 -14.67 -5.56 -7.68
C ALA A 150 -15.29 -4.26 -8.22
N LEU A 151 -14.49 -3.35 -8.80
CA LEU A 151 -14.90 -2.01 -9.21
C LEU A 151 -14.78 -1.82 -10.71
N SER A 152 -15.59 -0.91 -11.28
CA SER A 152 -15.37 -0.38 -12.62
C SER A 152 -14.19 0.60 -12.63
N ASP A 153 -13.67 0.91 -13.81
CA ASP A 153 -12.58 1.89 -13.97
C ASP A 153 -12.97 3.27 -13.42
N GLU A 154 -14.20 3.71 -13.65
CA GLU A 154 -14.74 4.97 -13.13
C GLU A 154 -14.80 4.95 -11.60
N ALA A 155 -15.22 3.82 -11.02
CA ALA A 155 -15.26 3.67 -9.57
C ALA A 155 -13.85 3.65 -8.95
N ILE A 156 -12.86 3.05 -9.62
CA ILE A 156 -11.46 3.10 -9.19
C ILE A 156 -10.96 4.54 -9.15
N VAL A 157 -11.22 5.32 -10.22
CA VAL A 157 -10.81 6.73 -10.31
C VAL A 157 -11.41 7.55 -9.17
N GLU A 158 -12.72 7.46 -8.96
CA GLU A 158 -13.39 8.25 -7.91
C GLU A 158 -13.00 7.80 -6.50
N ALA A 159 -12.80 6.50 -6.27
CA ALA A 159 -12.30 6.00 -4.98
C ALA A 159 -10.85 6.47 -4.70
N CYS A 160 -9.97 6.52 -5.72
CA CYS A 160 -8.64 7.12 -5.60
C CYS A 160 -8.73 8.60 -5.18
N ARG A 161 -9.60 9.38 -5.83
CA ARG A 161 -9.81 10.79 -5.50
C ARG A 161 -10.38 10.99 -4.10
N ALA A 162 -11.32 10.14 -3.69
CA ALA A 162 -11.89 10.16 -2.34
C ALA A 162 -10.80 9.86 -1.29
N ALA A 163 -9.99 8.82 -1.49
CA ALA A 163 -8.89 8.46 -0.61
C ALA A 163 -7.84 9.58 -0.50
N GLU A 164 -7.44 10.17 -1.62
CA GLU A 164 -6.48 11.30 -1.66
C GLU A 164 -7.03 12.52 -0.89
N ARG A 165 -8.28 12.90 -1.14
CA ARG A 165 -8.94 14.03 -0.43
C ARG A 165 -9.07 13.79 1.07
N ALA A 166 -9.21 12.53 1.50
CA ALA A 166 -9.25 12.16 2.90
C ALA A 166 -7.86 12.08 3.56
N GLY A 167 -6.78 12.42 2.84
CA GLY A 167 -5.42 12.43 3.38
C GLY A 167 -4.73 11.07 3.42
N ALA A 168 -5.10 10.13 2.54
CA ALA A 168 -4.35 8.89 2.37
C ALA A 168 -2.95 9.17 1.83
N ASN A 169 -1.97 8.36 2.26
CA ASN A 169 -0.61 8.40 1.72
C ASN A 169 -0.45 7.45 0.52
N PHE A 170 -1.27 6.41 0.46
CA PHE A 170 -1.30 5.44 -0.64
C PHE A 170 -2.74 5.03 -0.96
N VAL A 171 -3.00 4.72 -2.21
CA VAL A 171 -4.07 3.83 -2.63
C VAL A 171 -3.50 2.43 -2.88
N LYS A 172 -4.26 1.39 -2.51
CA LYS A 172 -3.84 -0.01 -2.63
C LYS A 172 -4.88 -0.79 -3.42
N THR A 173 -4.42 -1.69 -4.30
CA THR A 173 -5.33 -2.41 -5.19
C THR A 173 -6.29 -3.32 -4.46
N SER A 174 -5.78 -4.25 -3.65
CA SER A 174 -6.56 -5.44 -3.28
C SER A 174 -6.22 -5.96 -1.90
N THR A 175 -7.18 -6.66 -1.29
CA THR A 175 -6.96 -7.46 -0.08
C THR A 175 -6.20 -8.76 -0.37
N GLY A 176 -6.42 -9.36 -1.55
CA GLY A 176 -5.98 -10.70 -1.92
C GLY A 176 -6.93 -11.80 -1.43
N PHE A 177 -8.08 -11.45 -0.85
CA PHE A 177 -9.10 -12.36 -0.32
C PHE A 177 -10.42 -12.31 -1.10
N HIS A 178 -10.59 -11.34 -1.98
CA HIS A 178 -11.81 -11.20 -2.76
C HIS A 178 -11.81 -12.18 -3.96
N PRO A 179 -12.94 -12.89 -4.21
CA PRO A 179 -13.02 -13.89 -5.29
C PRO A 179 -12.87 -13.30 -6.70
N ALA A 180 -13.13 -12.00 -6.88
CA ALA A 180 -12.97 -11.33 -8.18
C ALA A 180 -11.50 -11.21 -8.63
N GLY A 181 -10.52 -11.39 -7.72
CA GLY A 181 -9.11 -11.34 -8.09
C GLY A 181 -8.25 -10.41 -7.23
N GLY A 182 -7.05 -10.12 -7.73
CA GLY A 182 -6.05 -9.26 -7.09
C GLY A 182 -5.62 -8.07 -7.96
N ALA A 183 -4.35 -7.67 -7.84
CA ALA A 183 -3.79 -6.59 -8.64
C ALA A 183 -3.70 -6.97 -10.12
N THR A 184 -4.04 -6.00 -10.99
CA THR A 184 -3.76 -6.06 -12.42
C THR A 184 -2.91 -4.87 -12.85
N VAL A 185 -2.16 -5.01 -13.93
CA VAL A 185 -1.32 -3.95 -14.50
C VAL A 185 -2.19 -2.75 -14.90
N GLU A 186 -3.37 -3.02 -15.44
CA GLU A 186 -4.34 -2.01 -15.90
C GLU A 186 -4.85 -1.19 -14.72
N ALA A 187 -5.28 -1.84 -13.62
CA ALA A 187 -5.75 -1.16 -12.42
C ALA A 187 -4.65 -0.31 -11.79
N VAL A 188 -3.42 -0.85 -11.67
CA VAL A 188 -2.27 -0.11 -11.12
C VAL A 188 -1.96 1.13 -11.98
N ARG A 189 -1.95 0.98 -13.32
CA ARG A 189 -1.72 2.10 -14.24
C ARG A 189 -2.80 3.18 -14.11
N LEU A 190 -4.07 2.77 -14.03
CA LEU A 190 -5.20 3.68 -13.85
C LEU A 190 -5.10 4.46 -12.53
N MET A 191 -4.79 3.75 -11.44
CA MET A 191 -4.57 4.37 -10.12
C MET A 191 -3.39 5.35 -10.17
N ALA A 192 -2.25 4.95 -10.74
CA ALA A 192 -1.06 5.79 -10.84
C ALA A 192 -1.31 7.06 -11.67
N GLN A 193 -2.02 6.94 -12.80
CA GLN A 193 -2.44 8.09 -13.59
C GLN A 193 -3.39 9.01 -12.82
N THR A 194 -4.33 8.44 -12.08
CA THR A 194 -5.32 9.21 -11.31
C THR A 194 -4.67 10.02 -10.20
N VAL A 195 -3.78 9.40 -9.42
CA VAL A 195 -3.12 10.09 -8.30
C VAL A 195 -1.94 10.96 -8.74
N GLY A 196 -1.40 10.74 -9.95
CA GLY A 196 -0.38 11.61 -10.56
C GLY A 196 0.88 11.81 -9.72
N GLY A 197 1.27 10.84 -8.91
CA GLY A 197 2.44 10.91 -8.03
C GLY A 197 2.25 11.77 -6.76
N ARG A 198 1.05 12.30 -6.49
CA ARG A 198 0.76 13.05 -5.26
C ARG A 198 0.68 12.15 -4.03
N ILE A 199 0.21 10.92 -4.20
CA ILE A 199 0.28 9.84 -3.22
C ILE A 199 0.80 8.57 -3.89
N GLY A 200 1.23 7.57 -3.10
CA GLY A 200 1.77 6.32 -3.62
C GLY A 200 0.69 5.36 -4.12
N VAL A 201 1.11 4.36 -4.89
CA VAL A 201 0.29 3.22 -5.31
C VAL A 201 0.91 1.94 -4.77
N LYS A 202 0.13 1.14 -4.03
CA LYS A 202 0.53 -0.19 -3.56
C LYS A 202 -0.20 -1.27 -4.36
N ALA A 203 0.55 -2.13 -5.05
CA ALA A 203 0.00 -3.31 -5.70
C ALA A 203 0.04 -4.50 -4.75
N SER A 204 -1.06 -5.25 -4.63
CA SER A 204 -1.14 -6.45 -3.79
C SER A 204 -2.21 -7.42 -4.26
N GLY A 205 -2.04 -8.70 -3.92
CA GLY A 205 -2.93 -9.79 -4.33
C GLY A 205 -2.51 -10.40 -5.68
N GLY A 206 -2.10 -11.67 -5.65
CA GLY A 206 -1.79 -12.44 -6.84
C GLY A 206 -0.39 -12.26 -7.44
N ILE A 207 0.46 -11.40 -6.90
CA ILE A 207 1.83 -11.15 -7.38
C ILE A 207 2.74 -12.26 -6.85
N ARG A 208 3.19 -13.18 -7.71
CA ARG A 208 3.92 -14.39 -7.31
C ARG A 208 5.25 -14.61 -8.01
N THR A 209 5.60 -13.78 -8.99
CA THR A 209 6.84 -13.90 -9.78
C THR A 209 7.54 -12.55 -9.88
N ALA A 210 8.85 -12.58 -10.14
CA ALA A 210 9.63 -11.37 -10.41
C ALA A 210 9.06 -10.56 -11.57
N ALA A 211 8.70 -11.22 -12.67
CA ALA A 211 8.11 -10.55 -13.83
C ALA A 211 6.82 -9.80 -13.46
N ALA A 212 5.89 -10.46 -12.74
CA ALA A 212 4.66 -9.81 -12.30
C ALA A 212 4.93 -8.60 -11.38
N ALA A 213 5.92 -8.69 -10.49
CA ALA A 213 6.30 -7.58 -9.62
C ALA A 213 6.88 -6.40 -10.41
N LEU A 214 7.74 -6.67 -11.39
CA LEU A 214 8.30 -5.65 -12.29
C LEU A 214 7.22 -4.99 -13.14
N ASP A 215 6.25 -5.76 -13.65
CA ASP A 215 5.11 -5.24 -14.40
C ASP A 215 4.27 -4.26 -13.56
N MET A 216 4.03 -4.56 -12.27
CA MET A 216 3.34 -3.66 -11.36
C MET A 216 4.12 -2.37 -11.12
N ILE A 217 5.45 -2.47 -10.92
CA ILE A 217 6.31 -1.30 -10.75
C ILE A 217 6.33 -0.45 -12.02
N ALA A 218 6.47 -1.07 -13.18
CA ALA A 218 6.42 -0.38 -14.48
C ALA A 218 5.07 0.30 -14.74
N ALA A 219 3.97 -0.26 -14.19
CA ALA A 219 2.64 0.36 -14.25
C ALA A 219 2.46 1.54 -13.30
N GLY A 220 3.41 1.77 -12.38
CA GLY A 220 3.40 2.90 -11.44
C GLY A 220 3.23 2.53 -9.96
N ALA A 221 3.33 1.24 -9.61
CA ALA A 221 3.36 0.86 -8.20
C ALA A 221 4.67 1.32 -7.55
N THR A 222 4.55 1.96 -6.39
CA THR A 222 5.67 2.41 -5.55
C THR A 222 5.81 1.60 -4.26
N ARG A 223 4.94 0.61 -4.07
CA ARG A 223 4.95 -0.35 -2.97
C ARG A 223 4.34 -1.67 -3.45
N LEU A 224 4.81 -2.78 -2.92
CA LEU A 224 4.29 -4.12 -3.21
C LEU A 224 3.86 -4.83 -1.91
N GLY A 225 2.68 -5.45 -1.91
CA GLY A 225 2.23 -6.32 -0.82
C GLY A 225 2.35 -7.77 -1.26
N LEU A 226 3.27 -8.52 -0.68
CA LEU A 226 3.62 -9.87 -1.09
C LEU A 226 3.55 -10.87 0.08
N SER A 227 2.89 -12.02 -0.13
CA SER A 227 2.97 -13.18 0.78
C SER A 227 4.04 -14.19 0.36
N GLY A 228 4.41 -14.21 -0.92
CA GLY A 228 5.45 -15.07 -1.50
C GLY A 228 6.72 -14.28 -1.85
N THR A 229 7.17 -13.40 -0.98
CA THR A 229 8.26 -12.46 -1.23
C THR A 229 9.55 -13.13 -1.70
N ARG A 230 9.95 -14.24 -1.08
CA ARG A 230 11.17 -14.96 -1.44
C ARG A 230 11.17 -15.37 -2.91
N ALA A 231 10.08 -16.00 -3.38
CA ALA A 231 9.97 -16.45 -4.77
C ALA A 231 10.04 -15.31 -5.78
N VAL A 232 9.53 -14.13 -5.41
CA VAL A 232 9.62 -12.91 -6.24
C VAL A 232 11.06 -12.40 -6.28
N LEU A 233 11.70 -12.24 -5.11
CA LEU A 233 13.05 -11.69 -5.03
C LEU A 233 14.12 -12.62 -5.61
N ASP A 234 13.99 -13.96 -5.45
CA ASP A 234 14.93 -14.92 -6.00
C ASP A 234 14.91 -15.00 -7.55
N GLY A 235 13.89 -14.43 -8.18
CA GLY A 235 13.81 -14.30 -9.64
C GLY A 235 14.40 -13.00 -10.19
N LEU A 236 15.00 -12.14 -9.35
CA LEU A 236 15.58 -10.85 -9.73
C LEU A 236 17.11 -10.92 -9.75
N PRO A 237 17.78 -10.09 -10.56
CA PRO A 237 19.23 -9.96 -10.52
C PRO A 237 19.69 -9.30 -9.20
N ASP A 238 20.90 -9.64 -8.76
CA ASP A 238 21.57 -9.04 -7.60
C ASP A 238 22.00 -7.59 -7.84
#